data_e64e5f9c5a63bae3b1bf7789412bca34
#
_entry.id   e64e5f9c5a63bae3b1bf7789412bca34
#
_cell.length_a   1.000
_cell.length_b   1.000
_cell.length_c   1.000
_cell.angle_alpha   90.00
_cell.angle_beta   90.00
_cell.angle_gamma   90.00
#
_symmetry.space_group_name_H-M   'P 1'
#
loop_
_entity.id
_entity.type
_entity.pdbx_description
1 polymer ?
#
loop_
_entity_poly.entity_id
_entity_poly.type
_entity_poly.pdbx_seq_one_letter_code
_entity_poly.pdbx_strand_id
1 'polypeptide(L)'
;MASSQTRVEEDAASDSSEARSDARPVRKRRRVIVRILLLIIAVLLAYTALDLFGPRSSRMRGFDPNEVARLETAMWRSYYDKQQLKLYNQMTELLRSQYNLPFIRSNTVAYQAARAAFVFKGGHNRQDYEKALPYLVNFYASVRKVSDIPFDVDRAAHLELEWWIVHRERDKHQSGDLAGALAALSSELYQMPAERFTEHARLRAEAMTIRDTKADKGGVSEGDWVRIDELLHASWRSLFDVVNG
;
A
#
# COMPACT_ATOMS: atom_id res chain seq x y z
N MET A 1 71.44 -57.18 7.64
CA MET A 1 70.07 -57.00 7.09
C MET A 1 69.16 -56.42 8.19
N ALA A 2 69.42 -55.20 8.63
CA ALA A 2 68.55 -54.52 9.66
C ALA A 2 68.64 -52.98 9.52
N SER A 3 68.57 -52.46 8.30
CA SER A 3 68.65 -50.99 8.13
C SER A 3 67.62 -50.42 7.10
N SER A 4 66.63 -51.22 6.71
CA SER A 4 65.70 -50.80 5.65
C SER A 4 64.21 -50.64 6.14
N GLN A 5 63.91 -51.07 7.37
CA GLN A 5 62.53 -50.98 7.86
C GLN A 5 62.20 -49.74 8.67
N THR A 6 63.24 -49.08 9.26
CA THR A 6 63.03 -47.87 10.07
C THR A 6 62.76 -46.57 9.28
N ARG A 7 63.07 -46.58 7.96
CA ARG A 7 62.95 -45.38 7.13
C ARG A 7 61.55 -45.24 6.46
N VAL A 8 60.80 -46.34 6.38
CA VAL A 8 59.42 -46.34 5.80
C VAL A 8 58.36 -45.92 6.82
N GLU A 9 58.61 -46.16 8.14
CA GLU A 9 57.65 -45.74 9.16
C GLU A 9 57.75 -44.24 9.52
N GLU A 10 58.88 -43.58 9.32
CA GLU A 10 59.07 -42.17 9.56
C GLU A 10 58.41 -41.29 8.47
N ASP A 11 58.42 -41.74 7.21
CA ASP A 11 57.75 -41.03 6.10
C ASP A 11 56.23 -41.13 6.19
N ALA A 12 55.68 -42.24 6.72
CA ALA A 12 54.24 -42.39 6.90
C ALA A 12 53.65 -41.59 8.06
N ALA A 13 54.47 -41.24 9.07
CA ALA A 13 54.06 -40.41 10.20
C ALA A 13 54.10 -38.90 9.90
N SER A 14 54.91 -38.44 8.95
CA SER A 14 54.99 -37.03 8.56
C SER A 14 53.81 -36.61 7.64
N ASP A 15 53.32 -37.48 6.77
CA ASP A 15 52.24 -37.20 5.81
C ASP A 15 50.87 -37.12 6.52
N SER A 16 50.68 -37.80 7.66
CA SER A 16 49.42 -37.72 8.39
C SER A 16 49.29 -36.48 9.29
N SER A 17 50.33 -35.70 9.53
CA SER A 17 50.32 -34.49 10.35
C SER A 17 49.98 -33.22 9.52
N GLU A 18 50.37 -33.18 8.24
CA GLU A 18 50.05 -32.03 7.33
C GLU A 18 48.58 -32.01 6.89
N ALA A 19 47.95 -33.17 6.73
CA ALA A 19 46.55 -33.24 6.30
C ALA A 19 45.52 -32.76 7.38
N ARG A 20 45.94 -32.59 8.65
CA ARG A 20 45.08 -32.10 9.74
C ARG A 20 45.07 -30.58 9.92
N SER A 21 45.96 -29.83 9.29
CA SER A 21 46.12 -28.40 9.52
C SER A 21 45.12 -27.53 8.69
N ASP A 22 44.70 -27.99 7.52
CA ASP A 22 43.90 -27.16 6.57
C ASP A 22 42.38 -27.13 6.85
N ALA A 23 41.84 -28.06 7.60
CA ALA A 23 40.40 -28.13 7.84
C ALA A 23 39.89 -27.10 8.89
N ARG A 24 40.74 -26.52 9.70
CA ARG A 24 40.37 -25.59 10.80
C ARG A 24 39.95 -24.17 10.33
N PRO A 25 40.59 -23.55 9.33
CA PRO A 25 40.22 -22.18 8.89
C PRO A 25 38.86 -22.12 8.19
N VAL A 26 38.52 -23.13 7.39
CA VAL A 26 37.25 -23.20 6.67
C VAL A 26 36.05 -23.32 7.62
N ARG A 27 36.15 -24.10 8.66
CA ARG A 27 35.12 -24.31 9.69
C ARG A 27 34.83 -23.05 10.50
N LYS A 28 35.89 -22.27 10.86
CA LYS A 28 35.76 -20.99 11.55
C LYS A 28 35.08 -19.94 10.65
N ARG A 29 35.49 -19.84 9.39
CA ARG A 29 34.91 -18.90 8.39
C ARG A 29 33.44 -19.20 8.15
N ARG A 30 33.06 -20.47 8.03
CA ARG A 30 31.63 -20.87 7.87
C ARG A 30 30.80 -20.49 9.12
N ARG A 31 31.31 -20.66 10.32
CA ARG A 31 30.60 -20.24 11.57
C ARG A 31 30.43 -18.74 11.65
N VAL A 32 31.39 -17.94 11.21
CA VAL A 32 31.30 -16.48 11.18
C VAL A 32 30.24 -16.04 10.14
N ILE A 33 30.23 -16.61 8.95
CA ILE A 33 29.23 -16.34 7.91
C ILE A 33 27.81 -16.66 8.43
N VAL A 34 27.63 -17.83 9.05
CA VAL A 34 26.33 -18.22 9.63
C VAL A 34 25.88 -17.25 10.71
N ARG A 35 26.78 -16.79 11.59
CA ARG A 35 26.45 -15.80 12.64
C ARG A 35 26.06 -14.46 12.05
N ILE A 36 26.76 -13.99 11.01
CA ILE A 36 26.41 -12.75 10.30
C ILE A 36 25.04 -12.88 9.64
N LEU A 37 24.75 -14.01 8.99
CA LEU A 37 23.46 -14.27 8.35
C LEU A 37 22.32 -14.29 9.38
N LEU A 38 22.51 -14.95 10.52
CA LEU A 38 21.56 -14.98 11.63
C LEU A 38 21.31 -13.57 12.21
N LEU A 39 22.38 -12.78 12.34
CA LEU A 39 22.25 -11.38 12.79
C LEU A 39 21.44 -10.54 11.80
N ILE A 40 21.72 -10.66 10.50
CA ILE A 40 20.95 -9.97 9.46
C ILE A 40 19.49 -10.36 9.52
N ILE A 41 19.19 -11.67 9.63
CA ILE A 41 17.81 -12.16 9.75
C ILE A 41 17.14 -11.59 11.01
N ALA A 42 17.82 -11.60 12.15
CA ALA A 42 17.29 -11.04 13.40
C ALA A 42 16.99 -9.55 13.29
N VAL A 43 17.89 -8.77 12.65
CA VAL A 43 17.68 -7.33 12.39
C VAL A 43 16.49 -7.11 11.45
N LEU A 44 16.36 -7.90 10.39
CA LEU A 44 15.23 -7.81 9.47
C LEU A 44 13.89 -8.16 10.16
N LEU A 45 13.88 -9.19 10.99
CA LEU A 45 12.70 -9.56 11.77
C LEU A 45 12.32 -8.48 12.79
N ALA A 46 13.31 -7.90 13.48
CA ALA A 46 13.09 -6.80 14.41
C ALA A 46 12.56 -5.55 13.68
N TYR A 47 13.13 -5.20 12.52
CA TYR A 47 12.64 -4.12 11.68
C TYR A 47 11.19 -4.37 11.24
N THR A 48 10.89 -5.57 10.75
CA THR A 48 9.54 -5.96 10.34
C THR A 48 8.54 -5.87 11.49
N ALA A 49 8.92 -6.36 12.67
CA ALA A 49 8.07 -6.28 13.86
C ALA A 49 7.82 -4.83 14.31
N LEU A 50 8.85 -3.99 14.31
CA LEU A 50 8.72 -2.55 14.62
C LEU A 50 7.87 -1.81 13.57
N ASP A 51 8.01 -2.14 12.30
CA ASP A 51 7.21 -1.55 11.23
C ASP A 51 5.72 -1.93 11.38
N LEU A 52 5.40 -3.21 11.57
CA LEU A 52 4.03 -3.71 11.64
C LEU A 52 3.32 -3.38 12.96
N PHE A 53 4.03 -3.44 14.08
CA PHE A 53 3.43 -3.40 15.42
C PHE A 53 3.90 -2.22 16.28
N GLY A 54 4.96 -1.52 15.85
CA GLY A 54 5.48 -0.36 16.58
C GLY A 54 4.43 0.74 16.71
N PRO A 55 4.43 1.48 17.84
CA PRO A 55 3.53 2.61 18.01
C PRO A 55 3.86 3.69 16.97
N ARG A 56 2.87 4.10 16.21
CA ARG A 56 2.95 5.19 15.24
C ARG A 56 1.72 6.04 15.38
N SER A 57 1.91 7.35 15.33
CA SER A 57 0.84 8.32 15.18
C SER A 57 1.10 9.10 13.90
N SER A 58 0.14 9.08 13.01
CA SER A 58 0.12 9.88 11.79
C SER A 58 -0.87 11.03 11.99
N ARG A 59 -0.45 12.22 11.64
CA ARG A 59 -1.37 13.35 11.50
C ARG A 59 -2.10 13.18 10.16
N MET A 60 -3.30 12.61 10.19
CA MET A 60 -4.09 12.39 8.97
C MET A 60 -4.35 13.67 8.17
N ARG A 61 -4.29 14.83 8.84
CA ARG A 61 -4.44 16.15 8.20
C ARG A 61 -3.14 16.68 7.58
N GLY A 62 -1.99 16.07 7.89
CA GLY A 62 -0.65 16.56 7.53
C GLY A 62 -0.08 15.95 6.25
N PHE A 63 -0.88 15.72 5.22
CA PHE A 63 -0.43 15.21 3.91
C PHE A 63 -0.06 16.34 2.95
N ASP A 64 0.74 16.04 1.92
CA ASP A 64 0.98 16.95 0.80
C ASP A 64 -0.14 16.76 -0.26
N PRO A 65 -1.04 17.74 -0.45
CA PRO A 65 -2.15 17.61 -1.38
C PRO A 65 -1.71 17.47 -2.85
N ASN A 66 -0.57 18.05 -3.23
CA ASN A 66 -0.08 17.96 -4.60
C ASN A 66 0.50 16.56 -4.86
N GLU A 67 1.24 16.00 -3.91
CA GLU A 67 1.80 14.65 -4.04
C GLU A 67 0.70 13.58 -4.04
N VAL A 68 -0.31 13.73 -3.19
CA VAL A 68 -1.45 12.79 -3.17
C VAL A 68 -2.22 12.86 -4.49
N ALA A 69 -2.49 14.05 -5.03
CA ALA A 69 -3.17 14.23 -6.31
C ALA A 69 -2.38 13.59 -7.48
N ARG A 70 -1.07 13.88 -7.55
CA ARG A 70 -0.17 13.29 -8.55
C ARG A 70 -0.20 11.75 -8.52
N LEU A 71 -0.11 11.18 -7.33
CA LEU A 71 -0.14 9.72 -7.15
C LEU A 71 -1.51 9.13 -7.50
N GLU A 72 -2.61 9.80 -7.15
CA GLU A 72 -3.95 9.34 -7.51
C GLU A 72 -4.15 9.36 -9.02
N THR A 73 -3.77 10.43 -9.73
CA THR A 73 -3.81 10.48 -11.20
C THR A 73 -2.99 9.35 -11.83
N ALA A 74 -1.78 9.14 -11.34
CA ALA A 74 -0.90 8.08 -11.83
C ALA A 74 -1.49 6.68 -11.58
N MET A 75 -2.13 6.46 -10.42
CA MET A 75 -2.85 5.23 -10.09
C MET A 75 -4.01 4.97 -11.04
N TRP A 76 -4.84 5.98 -11.32
CA TRP A 76 -5.96 5.84 -12.23
C TRP A 76 -5.48 5.45 -13.62
N ARG A 77 -4.45 6.12 -14.17
CA ARG A 77 -3.84 5.74 -15.45
C ARG A 77 -3.40 4.28 -15.45
N SER A 78 -2.61 3.87 -14.45
CA SER A 78 -2.11 2.50 -14.37
C SER A 78 -3.22 1.44 -14.22
N TYR A 79 -4.31 1.78 -13.51
CA TYR A 79 -5.48 0.91 -13.40
C TYR A 79 -6.15 0.64 -14.75
N TYR A 80 -6.37 1.70 -15.55
CA TYR A 80 -7.03 1.60 -16.85
C TYR A 80 -6.11 1.02 -17.92
N ASP A 81 -4.81 1.30 -17.85
CA ASP A 81 -3.78 0.70 -18.71
C ASP A 81 -3.45 -0.75 -18.33
N LYS A 82 -4.11 -1.30 -17.29
CA LYS A 82 -3.91 -2.67 -16.79
C LYS A 82 -2.47 -2.93 -16.31
N GLN A 83 -1.75 -1.91 -15.87
CA GLN A 83 -0.37 -1.99 -15.36
C GLN A 83 -0.36 -2.37 -13.87
N GLN A 84 -0.73 -3.60 -13.54
CA GLN A 84 -1.03 -4.05 -12.16
C GLN A 84 0.12 -3.83 -11.17
N LEU A 85 1.37 -4.14 -11.55
CA LEU A 85 2.53 -3.96 -10.66
C LEU A 85 2.80 -2.47 -10.38
N LYS A 86 2.69 -1.64 -11.42
CA LYS A 86 2.86 -0.19 -11.28
C LYS A 86 1.75 0.42 -10.42
N LEU A 87 0.51 0.01 -10.64
CA LEU A 87 -0.64 0.38 -9.81
C LEU A 87 -0.42 0.03 -8.33
N TYR A 88 0.04 -1.19 -8.04
CA TYR A 88 0.30 -1.62 -6.67
C TYR A 88 1.38 -0.77 -5.99
N ASN A 89 2.48 -0.50 -6.69
CA ASN A 89 3.56 0.35 -6.16
C ASN A 89 3.08 1.78 -5.90
N GLN A 90 2.30 2.37 -6.82
CA GLN A 90 1.74 3.71 -6.68
C GLN A 90 0.74 3.79 -5.52
N MET A 91 -0.09 2.77 -5.34
CA MET A 91 -1.01 2.68 -4.20
C MET A 91 -0.25 2.59 -2.87
N THR A 92 0.83 1.81 -2.82
CA THR A 92 1.70 1.74 -1.63
C THR A 92 2.32 3.11 -1.32
N GLU A 93 2.78 3.82 -2.36
CA GLU A 93 3.36 5.15 -2.23
C GLU A 93 2.32 6.19 -1.80
N LEU A 94 1.11 6.15 -2.37
CA LEU A 94 -0.02 6.98 -1.97
C LEU A 94 -0.34 6.82 -0.46
N LEU A 95 -0.43 5.59 0.02
CA LEU A 95 -0.70 5.29 1.42
C LEU A 95 0.40 5.80 2.35
N ARG A 96 1.65 5.78 1.89
CA ARG A 96 2.78 6.36 2.64
C ARG A 96 2.71 7.88 2.67
N SER A 97 2.36 8.51 1.57
CA SER A 97 2.25 9.96 1.45
C SER A 97 1.03 10.51 2.22
N GLN A 98 -0.12 9.88 2.07
CA GLN A 98 -1.38 10.34 2.67
C GLN A 98 -1.47 10.02 4.17
N TYR A 99 -1.06 8.80 4.57
CA TYR A 99 -1.24 8.31 5.95
C TYR A 99 0.08 8.15 6.72
N ASN A 100 1.20 8.56 6.12
CA ASN A 100 2.54 8.42 6.71
C ASN A 100 2.83 6.98 7.20
N LEU A 101 2.37 5.98 6.43
CA LEU A 101 2.57 4.58 6.78
C LEU A 101 4.01 4.14 6.52
N PRO A 102 4.62 3.33 7.40
CA PRO A 102 5.93 2.75 7.14
C PRO A 102 5.87 1.70 6.02
N PHE A 103 7.03 1.32 5.49
CA PHE A 103 7.15 0.57 4.24
C PHE A 103 6.37 -0.76 4.23
N ILE A 104 6.57 -1.64 5.23
CA ILE A 104 5.92 -2.96 5.25
C ILE A 104 4.43 -2.82 5.52
N ARG A 105 4.06 -1.93 6.46
CA ARG A 105 2.66 -1.66 6.80
C ARG A 105 1.89 -1.10 5.60
N SER A 106 2.46 -0.16 4.83
CA SER A 106 1.83 0.38 3.63
C SER A 106 1.58 -0.70 2.57
N ASN A 107 2.51 -1.65 2.38
CA ASN A 107 2.31 -2.79 1.49
C ASN A 107 1.18 -3.71 1.98
N THR A 108 1.09 -3.97 3.28
CA THR A 108 0.00 -4.78 3.86
C THR A 108 -1.36 -4.11 3.65
N VAL A 109 -1.43 -2.79 3.87
CA VAL A 109 -2.66 -2.00 3.69
C VAL A 109 -3.04 -1.93 2.20
N ALA A 110 -2.07 -1.71 1.30
CA ALA A 110 -2.28 -1.74 -0.14
C ALA A 110 -2.83 -3.09 -0.61
N TYR A 111 -2.35 -4.20 -0.03
CA TYR A 111 -2.88 -5.52 -0.33
C TYR A 111 -4.37 -5.65 0.03
N GLN A 112 -4.81 -5.12 1.19
CA GLN A 112 -6.22 -5.14 1.58
C GLN A 112 -7.08 -4.32 0.61
N ALA A 113 -6.64 -3.11 0.24
CA ALA A 113 -7.32 -2.28 -0.75
C ALA A 113 -7.43 -2.97 -2.12
N ALA A 114 -6.34 -3.58 -2.59
CA ALA A 114 -6.33 -4.33 -3.87
C ALA A 114 -7.29 -5.53 -3.82
N ARG A 115 -7.33 -6.27 -2.71
CA ARG A 115 -8.26 -7.40 -2.52
C ARG A 115 -9.71 -6.94 -2.52
N ALA A 116 -10.02 -5.84 -1.81
CA ALA A 116 -11.35 -5.25 -1.81
C ALA A 116 -11.79 -4.88 -3.23
N ALA A 117 -10.94 -4.15 -3.96
CA ALA A 117 -11.22 -3.71 -5.33
C ALA A 117 -11.40 -4.92 -6.29
N PHE A 118 -10.59 -5.97 -6.13
CA PHE A 118 -10.70 -7.17 -6.95
C PHE A 118 -12.03 -7.91 -6.72
N VAL A 119 -12.42 -8.08 -5.45
CA VAL A 119 -13.70 -8.71 -5.08
C VAL A 119 -14.87 -7.87 -5.60
N PHE A 120 -14.84 -6.56 -5.37
CA PHE A 120 -15.87 -5.63 -5.85
C PHE A 120 -15.99 -5.69 -7.38
N LYS A 121 -14.87 -5.69 -8.10
CA LYS A 121 -14.85 -5.74 -9.57
C LYS A 121 -15.59 -6.96 -10.13
N GLY A 122 -15.49 -8.11 -9.46
CA GLY A 122 -16.15 -9.36 -9.87
C GLY A 122 -17.63 -9.43 -9.49
N GLY A 123 -18.16 -8.49 -8.69
CA GLY A 123 -19.55 -8.46 -8.26
C GLY A 123 -20.49 -7.93 -9.34
N HIS A 124 -21.77 -8.33 -9.25
CA HIS A 124 -22.84 -7.94 -10.16
C HIS A 124 -24.07 -7.32 -9.47
N ASN A 125 -24.12 -7.41 -8.15
CA ASN A 125 -25.20 -6.91 -7.33
C ASN A 125 -24.67 -6.53 -5.93
N ARG A 126 -25.52 -5.90 -5.10
CA ARG A 126 -25.12 -5.43 -3.79
C ARG A 126 -24.55 -6.54 -2.89
N GLN A 127 -25.15 -7.73 -2.89
CA GLN A 127 -24.66 -8.86 -2.08
C GLN A 127 -23.26 -9.31 -2.49
N ASP A 128 -22.93 -9.23 -3.77
CA ASP A 128 -21.58 -9.52 -4.26
C ASP A 128 -20.60 -8.41 -3.87
N TYR A 129 -21.02 -7.15 -3.95
CA TYR A 129 -20.17 -6.00 -3.57
C TYR A 129 -19.83 -6.03 -2.08
N GLU A 130 -20.79 -6.40 -1.23
CA GLU A 130 -20.59 -6.51 0.23
C GLU A 130 -19.53 -7.55 0.62
N LYS A 131 -19.19 -8.50 -0.25
CA LYS A 131 -18.04 -9.41 -0.05
C LYS A 131 -16.70 -8.68 0.03
N ALA A 132 -16.61 -7.42 -0.40
CA ALA A 132 -15.43 -6.57 -0.25
C ALA A 132 -15.27 -5.98 1.17
N LEU A 133 -16.36 -5.88 1.95
CA LEU A 133 -16.35 -5.26 3.28
C LEU A 133 -15.28 -5.78 4.23
N PRO A 134 -15.04 -7.09 4.38
CA PRO A 134 -14.00 -7.57 5.29
C PRO A 134 -12.60 -7.03 4.97
N TYR A 135 -12.30 -6.81 3.70
CA TYR A 135 -11.03 -6.22 3.27
C TYR A 135 -10.98 -4.72 3.51
N LEU A 136 -12.09 -4.00 3.30
CA LEU A 136 -12.21 -2.57 3.61
C LEU A 136 -12.12 -2.32 5.12
N VAL A 137 -12.75 -3.15 5.93
CA VAL A 137 -12.64 -3.09 7.41
C VAL A 137 -11.18 -3.28 7.82
N ASN A 138 -10.48 -4.28 7.29
CA ASN A 138 -9.06 -4.50 7.58
C ASN A 138 -8.17 -3.32 7.11
N PHE A 139 -8.49 -2.72 5.97
CA PHE A 139 -7.85 -1.53 5.46
C PHE A 139 -8.01 -0.37 6.45
N TYR A 140 -9.25 0.00 6.78
CA TYR A 140 -9.53 1.11 7.69
C TYR A 140 -9.08 0.86 9.13
N ALA A 141 -9.13 -0.38 9.62
CA ALA A 141 -8.55 -0.75 10.90
C ALA A 141 -7.04 -0.50 10.95
N SER A 142 -6.34 -0.74 9.84
CA SER A 142 -4.90 -0.48 9.73
C SER A 142 -4.59 1.01 9.69
N VAL A 143 -5.38 1.81 8.97
CA VAL A 143 -5.29 3.27 8.97
C VAL A 143 -5.63 3.83 10.35
N ARG A 144 -6.70 3.35 11.00
CA ARG A 144 -7.14 3.79 12.33
C ARG A 144 -6.09 3.58 13.42
N LYS A 145 -5.29 2.52 13.32
CA LYS A 145 -4.18 2.24 14.27
C LYS A 145 -3.08 3.30 14.27
N VAL A 146 -2.91 4.03 13.19
CA VAL A 146 -1.90 5.11 13.08
C VAL A 146 -2.53 6.50 13.10
N SER A 147 -3.83 6.60 12.89
CA SER A 147 -4.58 7.86 12.84
C SER A 147 -4.65 8.56 14.18
N ASP A 148 -4.47 9.86 14.19
CA ASP A 148 -4.78 10.76 15.31
C ASP A 148 -6.28 11.13 15.39
N ILE A 149 -7.08 10.73 14.39
CA ILE A 149 -8.53 10.97 14.34
C ILE A 149 -9.29 9.69 14.69
N PRO A 150 -10.23 9.73 15.65
CA PRO A 150 -10.93 8.54 16.14
C PRO A 150 -12.17 8.19 15.29
N PHE A 151 -12.02 8.04 13.96
CA PHE A 151 -13.11 7.64 13.08
C PHE A 151 -13.56 6.19 13.34
N ASP A 152 -14.82 5.88 13.00
CA ASP A 152 -15.38 4.53 13.08
C ASP A 152 -14.94 3.71 11.86
N VAL A 153 -14.31 2.56 12.13
CA VAL A 153 -13.72 1.68 11.10
C VAL A 153 -14.81 1.03 10.22
N ASP A 154 -15.85 0.51 10.85
CA ASP A 154 -16.92 -0.19 10.13
C ASP A 154 -17.72 0.79 9.28
N ARG A 155 -18.03 1.96 9.83
CA ARG A 155 -18.70 3.03 9.11
C ARG A 155 -17.88 3.55 7.93
N ALA A 156 -16.58 3.79 8.12
CA ALA A 156 -15.70 4.18 7.03
C ALA A 156 -15.65 3.13 5.90
N ALA A 157 -15.57 1.83 6.26
CA ALA A 157 -15.60 0.74 5.29
C ALA A 157 -16.92 0.66 4.50
N HIS A 158 -18.06 0.87 5.17
CA HIS A 158 -19.35 0.92 4.47
C HIS A 158 -19.50 2.13 3.57
N LEU A 159 -19.04 3.31 4.01
CA LEU A 159 -19.07 4.52 3.18
C LEU A 159 -18.12 4.41 1.97
N GLU A 160 -16.96 3.77 2.13
CA GLU A 160 -16.07 3.46 1.00
C GLU A 160 -16.78 2.56 -0.02
N LEU A 161 -17.40 1.48 0.45
CA LEU A 161 -18.13 0.58 -0.44
C LEU A 161 -19.31 1.29 -1.11
N GLU A 162 -20.01 2.17 -0.40
CA GLU A 162 -21.19 2.87 -0.92
C GLU A 162 -20.83 3.78 -2.10
N TRP A 163 -19.75 4.60 -1.99
CA TRP A 163 -19.36 5.43 -3.15
C TRP A 163 -18.86 4.57 -4.33
N TRP A 164 -18.26 3.39 -4.08
CA TRP A 164 -17.93 2.45 -5.15
C TRP A 164 -19.18 1.97 -5.88
N ILE A 165 -20.24 1.64 -5.14
CA ILE A 165 -21.53 1.18 -5.70
C ILE A 165 -22.17 2.31 -6.49
N VAL A 166 -22.30 3.50 -5.92
CA VAL A 166 -22.86 4.69 -6.58
C VAL A 166 -22.13 4.99 -7.88
N HIS A 167 -20.81 4.96 -7.87
CA HIS A 167 -19.99 5.18 -9.06
C HIS A 167 -20.20 4.08 -10.12
N ARG A 168 -20.27 2.83 -9.71
CA ARG A 168 -20.46 1.69 -10.63
C ARG A 168 -21.85 1.65 -11.23
N GLU A 169 -22.84 1.96 -10.45
CA GLU A 169 -24.25 1.93 -10.81
C GLU A 169 -24.76 3.34 -11.16
N ARG A 170 -23.87 4.21 -11.67
CA ARG A 170 -24.17 5.63 -11.98
C ARG A 170 -25.46 5.87 -12.77
N ASP A 171 -25.85 4.91 -13.60
CA ASP A 171 -27.09 5.01 -14.38
C ASP A 171 -28.37 4.89 -13.52
N LYS A 172 -28.24 4.41 -12.27
CA LYS A 172 -29.33 4.29 -11.30
C LYS A 172 -29.35 5.44 -10.29
N HIS A 173 -28.36 6.34 -10.34
CA HIS A 173 -28.15 7.42 -9.38
C HIS A 173 -28.31 8.79 -10.02
N GLN A 174 -28.65 9.79 -9.20
CA GLN A 174 -28.81 11.17 -9.65
C GLN A 174 -27.44 11.89 -9.72
N SER A 175 -27.44 13.00 -10.48
CA SER A 175 -26.30 13.91 -10.48
C SER A 175 -26.09 14.46 -9.06
N GLY A 176 -24.89 14.26 -8.53
CA GLY A 176 -24.54 14.67 -7.18
C GLY A 176 -24.44 13.54 -6.15
N ASP A 177 -25.10 12.39 -6.39
CA ASP A 177 -25.07 11.25 -5.43
C ASP A 177 -23.63 10.77 -5.18
N LEU A 178 -22.81 10.69 -6.22
CA LEU A 178 -21.40 10.32 -6.08
C LEU A 178 -20.63 11.32 -5.23
N ALA A 179 -20.83 12.61 -5.45
CA ALA A 179 -20.19 13.66 -4.64
C ALA A 179 -20.68 13.58 -3.18
N GLY A 180 -21.97 13.35 -2.97
CA GLY A 180 -22.53 13.13 -1.62
C GLY A 180 -21.90 11.95 -0.89
N ALA A 181 -21.75 10.81 -1.57
CA ALA A 181 -21.13 9.62 -1.01
C ALA A 181 -19.63 9.84 -0.66
N LEU A 182 -18.88 10.53 -1.53
CA LEU A 182 -17.48 10.91 -1.27
C LEU A 182 -17.36 11.90 -0.09
N ALA A 183 -18.28 12.87 0.01
CA ALA A 183 -18.31 13.82 1.14
C ALA A 183 -18.63 13.12 2.47
N ALA A 184 -19.55 12.16 2.45
CA ALA A 184 -19.90 11.36 3.63
C ALA A 184 -18.71 10.55 4.15
N LEU A 185 -17.91 9.92 3.26
CA LEU A 185 -16.68 9.24 3.65
C LEU A 185 -15.66 10.21 4.25
N SER A 186 -15.44 11.35 3.61
CA SER A 186 -14.52 12.37 4.13
C SER A 186 -14.96 12.90 5.50
N SER A 187 -16.27 13.10 5.69
CA SER A 187 -16.87 13.46 6.97
C SER A 187 -16.53 12.46 8.07
N GLU A 188 -16.67 11.17 7.80
CA GLU A 188 -16.32 10.12 8.75
C GLU A 188 -14.83 10.10 9.07
N LEU A 189 -13.98 10.13 8.05
CA LEU A 189 -12.53 10.02 8.23
C LEU A 189 -11.93 11.20 8.99
N TYR A 190 -12.46 12.40 8.80
CA TYR A 190 -11.95 13.62 9.41
C TYR A 190 -12.80 14.13 10.58
N GLN A 191 -13.91 13.46 10.90
CA GLN A 191 -14.85 13.80 11.99
C GLN A 191 -15.29 15.27 11.92
N MET A 192 -15.72 15.71 10.73
CA MET A 192 -16.18 17.05 10.43
C MET A 192 -17.48 16.96 9.60
N PRO A 193 -18.36 18.00 9.60
CA PRO A 193 -19.61 18.00 8.83
C PRO A 193 -19.38 17.75 7.33
N ALA A 194 -20.21 16.93 6.70
CA ALA A 194 -20.08 16.54 5.30
C ALA A 194 -20.13 17.73 4.32
N GLU A 195 -20.86 18.78 4.68
CA GLU A 195 -21.01 20.02 3.90
C GLU A 195 -19.65 20.70 3.68
N ARG A 196 -18.72 20.56 4.59
CA ARG A 196 -17.36 21.13 4.45
C ARG A 196 -16.56 20.44 3.32
N PHE A 197 -16.90 19.22 2.97
CA PHE A 197 -16.20 18.43 1.96
C PHE A 197 -16.86 18.50 0.56
N THR A 198 -17.90 19.32 0.39
CA THR A 198 -18.69 19.39 -0.85
C THR A 198 -17.82 19.70 -2.07
N GLU A 199 -16.90 20.66 -1.96
CA GLU A 199 -16.04 21.05 -3.10
C GLU A 199 -15.02 19.96 -3.43
N HIS A 200 -14.34 19.38 -2.42
CA HIS A 200 -13.46 18.23 -2.61
C HIS A 200 -14.18 17.08 -3.34
N ALA A 201 -15.34 16.70 -2.84
CA ALA A 201 -16.11 15.58 -3.36
C ALA A 201 -16.63 15.86 -4.78
N ARG A 202 -17.10 17.09 -5.05
CA ARG A 202 -17.58 17.53 -6.38
C ARG A 202 -16.47 17.44 -7.43
N LEU A 203 -15.29 17.99 -7.13
CA LEU A 203 -14.15 17.98 -8.05
C LEU A 203 -13.68 16.56 -8.36
N ARG A 204 -13.65 15.71 -7.35
CA ARG A 204 -13.26 14.31 -7.50
C ARG A 204 -14.29 13.51 -8.31
N ALA A 205 -15.59 13.73 -8.06
CA ALA A 205 -16.66 13.12 -8.83
C ALA A 205 -16.66 13.60 -10.30
N GLU A 206 -16.36 14.89 -10.54
CA GLU A 206 -16.21 15.44 -11.89
C GLU A 206 -15.07 14.74 -12.66
N ALA A 207 -13.91 14.56 -12.02
CA ALA A 207 -12.78 13.85 -12.61
C ALA A 207 -13.14 12.40 -13.00
N MET A 208 -13.85 11.67 -12.12
CA MET A 208 -14.37 10.32 -12.42
C MET A 208 -15.33 10.32 -13.60
N THR A 209 -16.26 11.29 -13.64
CA THR A 209 -17.26 11.41 -14.71
C THR A 209 -16.61 11.70 -16.08
N ILE A 210 -15.61 12.57 -16.12
CA ILE A 210 -14.85 12.83 -17.36
C ILE A 210 -14.21 11.54 -17.85
N ARG A 211 -13.50 10.84 -16.99
CA ARG A 211 -12.84 9.59 -17.32
C ARG A 211 -13.82 8.56 -17.89
N ASP A 212 -14.95 8.35 -17.23
CA ASP A 212 -15.90 7.31 -17.63
C ASP A 212 -16.60 7.68 -18.94
N THR A 213 -17.09 8.91 -19.05
CA THR A 213 -17.76 9.40 -20.28
C THR A 213 -16.84 9.33 -21.50
N LYS A 214 -15.54 9.60 -21.32
CA LYS A 214 -14.57 9.52 -22.43
C LYS A 214 -14.23 8.08 -22.78
N ALA A 215 -14.10 7.20 -21.80
CA ALA A 215 -13.88 5.78 -22.03
C ALA A 215 -15.04 5.15 -22.83
N ASP A 216 -16.28 5.50 -22.52
CA ASP A 216 -17.48 5.04 -23.22
C ASP A 216 -17.56 5.56 -24.67
N LYS A 217 -16.86 6.66 -25.00
CA LYS A 217 -16.83 7.31 -26.32
C LYS A 217 -15.58 7.02 -27.15
N GLY A 218 -14.80 6.01 -26.80
CA GLY A 218 -13.65 5.57 -27.61
C GLY A 218 -12.28 5.81 -26.98
N GLY A 219 -12.21 6.31 -25.76
CA GLY A 219 -10.96 6.42 -25.02
C GLY A 219 -10.73 7.78 -24.37
N VAL A 220 -9.81 7.81 -23.43
CA VAL A 220 -9.40 9.01 -22.68
C VAL A 220 -8.14 9.56 -23.33
N SER A 221 -8.20 10.78 -23.87
CA SER A 221 -7.07 11.46 -24.49
C SER A 221 -6.08 12.00 -23.44
N GLU A 222 -4.88 12.38 -23.86
CA GLU A 222 -3.92 13.06 -22.97
C GLU A 222 -4.46 14.40 -22.45
N GLY A 223 -5.23 15.14 -23.27
CA GLY A 223 -5.90 16.37 -22.83
C GLY A 223 -6.95 16.12 -21.75
N ASP A 224 -7.70 15.02 -21.84
CA ASP A 224 -8.64 14.61 -20.79
C ASP A 224 -7.88 14.23 -19.50
N TRP A 225 -6.74 13.55 -19.61
CA TRP A 225 -5.90 13.21 -18.45
C TRP A 225 -5.32 14.45 -17.79
N VAL A 226 -4.91 15.47 -18.54
CA VAL A 226 -4.48 16.75 -17.96
C VAL A 226 -5.63 17.39 -17.19
N ARG A 227 -6.85 17.40 -17.73
CA ARG A 227 -8.02 17.94 -17.04
C ARG A 227 -8.36 17.15 -15.76
N ILE A 228 -8.28 15.83 -15.80
CA ILE A 228 -8.48 14.96 -14.63
C ILE A 228 -7.44 15.28 -13.54
N ASP A 229 -6.18 15.43 -13.91
CA ASP A 229 -5.08 15.78 -12.99
C ASP A 229 -5.31 17.15 -12.32
N GLU A 230 -5.70 18.16 -13.07
CA GLU A 230 -6.06 19.48 -12.54
C GLU A 230 -7.20 19.41 -11.52
N LEU A 231 -8.25 18.62 -11.82
CA LEU A 231 -9.38 18.44 -10.91
C LEU A 231 -8.98 17.71 -9.63
N LEU A 232 -8.15 16.68 -9.74
CA LEU A 232 -7.65 15.96 -8.57
C LEU A 232 -6.74 16.84 -7.71
N HIS A 233 -5.87 17.65 -8.31
CA HIS A 233 -5.06 18.63 -7.58
C HIS A 233 -5.92 19.67 -6.85
N ALA A 234 -6.96 20.19 -7.51
CA ALA A 234 -7.91 21.14 -6.89
C ALA A 234 -8.70 20.45 -5.77
N SER A 235 -9.13 19.21 -5.97
CA SER A 235 -9.85 18.40 -5.00
C SER A 235 -9.01 18.18 -3.71
N TRP A 236 -7.77 17.70 -3.84
CA TRP A 236 -6.92 17.44 -2.69
C TRP A 236 -6.49 18.71 -1.95
N ARG A 237 -6.30 19.83 -2.65
CA ARG A 237 -6.09 21.15 -2.01
C ARG A 237 -7.30 21.58 -1.22
N SER A 238 -8.51 21.47 -1.80
CA SER A 238 -9.76 21.78 -1.09
C SER A 238 -9.91 20.94 0.19
N LEU A 239 -9.59 19.62 0.13
CA LEU A 239 -9.60 18.77 1.32
C LEU A 239 -8.59 19.27 2.36
N PHE A 240 -7.35 19.53 1.93
CA PHE A 240 -6.28 20.01 2.83
C PHE A 240 -6.66 21.30 3.54
N ASP A 241 -7.23 22.28 2.80
CA ASP A 241 -7.66 23.56 3.34
C ASP A 241 -8.79 23.38 4.38
N VAL A 242 -9.76 22.50 4.08
CA VAL A 242 -10.88 22.20 4.99
C VAL A 242 -10.41 21.58 6.30
N VAL A 243 -9.47 20.64 6.24
CA VAL A 243 -9.07 19.87 7.45
C VAL A 243 -8.01 20.59 8.29
N ASN A 244 -7.39 21.66 7.75
CA ASN A 244 -6.36 22.44 8.43
C ASN A 244 -6.78 23.92 8.72
N GLY A 245 -7.89 24.39 8.16
CA GLY A 245 -8.50 25.71 8.44
C GLY A 245 -9.60 25.58 9.47
#